data_9f11b8dd59e071e72675301b2b325e92
#
_entry.id   9f11b8dd59e071e72675301b2b325e92
#
_cell.length_a   1.000
_cell.length_b   1.000
_cell.length_c   1.000
_cell.angle_alpha   90.00
_cell.angle_beta   90.00
_cell.angle_gamma   90.00
#
_symmetry.space_group_name_H-M   'P 1'
#
loop_
_entity.id
_entity.type
_entity.pdbx_description
1 polymer ?
#
loop_
_entity_poly.entity_id
_entity_poly.type
_entity_poly.pdbx_seq_one_letter_code
_entity_poly.pdbx_strand_id
1 'polypeptide(L)'
;MIEQLIAEATECDFKVALETKKPKSWLKSVSAFSNGIGGTLFFGVSDDREPIGLSDVQKDAEAISRLIKERITPLPQFILKPLQEDGKNLLALDVSPGRSTPYYYKADGVMEAYIRVGNESVIAPDYIVNELILKGTNQSFDTLTTDAVKKDYSFTLLEATYLERTGLRFEPSDYVSFGLTDKNGLLTNAGKLMTDQHTVYNSRMFCTRWNGLEKGSIFNDALDDKEYDIYSIRSMRRNPVIADLFHRMKYMERRGSGLRKIVSETEKLPGYSEIYKPEFLSTATDFRVILKNVNYIMCGASVHDAAHDTAHDTSVISKQNLLLEFCADPKSRDEMQAYINVSSRSHFSKYYLKPLLSSGKLEMMFPYKPKSKNQKYSTVHTK
;
A
#
# COMPACT_ATOMS: atom_id res chain seq x y z
N MET A 1 29.64 -12.48 -9.54
CA MET A 1 29.00 -11.31 -8.86
C MET A 1 27.70 -10.91 -9.56
N ILE A 2 27.67 -10.86 -10.87
CA ILE A 2 26.46 -10.52 -11.67
C ILE A 2 25.42 -11.64 -11.63
N GLU A 3 25.84 -12.91 -11.58
CA GLU A 3 24.95 -14.07 -11.44
C GLU A 3 24.10 -14.10 -10.15
N GLN A 4 24.50 -13.34 -9.13
CA GLN A 4 23.75 -13.23 -7.86
C GLN A 4 22.68 -12.13 -7.89
N LEU A 5 22.64 -11.29 -8.95
CA LEU A 5 21.62 -10.28 -9.11
C LEU A 5 20.35 -10.95 -9.70
N ILE A 6 19.39 -11.26 -8.85
CA ILE A 6 18.11 -11.85 -9.23
C ILE A 6 17.28 -10.80 -9.97
N ALA A 7 17.16 -10.92 -11.29
CA ALA A 7 16.38 -10.09 -12.23
C ALA A 7 16.77 -8.58 -12.23
N GLU A 8 16.49 -7.85 -13.29
CA GLU A 8 16.53 -6.39 -13.25
C GLU A 8 15.64 -5.92 -12.12
N ALA A 9 16.27 -5.74 -10.95
CA ALA A 9 15.60 -5.16 -9.80
C ALA A 9 15.39 -3.66 -10.05
N THR A 10 14.55 -3.04 -9.29
CA THR A 10 14.35 -1.58 -9.34
C THR A 10 15.67 -0.79 -9.23
N GLU A 11 16.71 -1.41 -8.69
CA GLU A 11 18.03 -0.83 -8.41
C GLU A 11 19.10 -1.14 -9.48
N CYS A 12 18.81 -1.94 -10.49
CA CYS A 12 19.79 -2.31 -11.53
C CYS A 12 19.25 -2.08 -12.94
N ASP A 13 20.17 -1.80 -13.87
CA ASP A 13 19.89 -1.72 -15.32
C ASP A 13 21.12 -2.21 -16.09
N PHE A 14 20.93 -2.97 -17.19
CA PHE A 14 21.99 -3.58 -17.98
C PHE A 14 22.06 -2.98 -19.38
N LYS A 15 23.27 -2.80 -19.89
CA LYS A 15 23.51 -2.28 -21.23
C LYS A 15 24.66 -3.03 -21.89
N VAL A 16 24.42 -3.59 -23.07
CA VAL A 16 25.43 -4.31 -23.83
C VAL A 16 26.62 -3.43 -24.17
N ALA A 17 26.40 -2.15 -24.48
CA ALA A 17 27.43 -1.19 -24.84
C ALA A 17 27.01 0.23 -24.46
N LEU A 18 27.95 1.16 -24.46
CA LEU A 18 27.65 2.57 -24.28
C LEU A 18 27.10 3.20 -25.56
N GLU A 19 25.85 3.59 -25.55
CA GLU A 19 25.22 4.32 -26.65
C GLU A 19 25.51 5.83 -26.54
N THR A 20 26.49 6.31 -27.27
CA THR A 20 26.85 7.75 -27.30
C THR A 20 25.97 8.56 -28.28
N LYS A 21 25.46 7.94 -29.32
CA LYS A 21 24.60 8.61 -30.34
C LYS A 21 23.17 8.79 -29.89
N LYS A 22 22.65 7.85 -29.06
CA LYS A 22 21.31 7.89 -28.47
C LYS A 22 21.41 7.76 -26.94
N PRO A 23 22.07 8.71 -26.24
CA PRO A 23 22.36 8.54 -24.82
C PRO A 23 21.12 8.54 -23.92
N LYS A 24 19.96 8.95 -24.42
CA LYS A 24 18.67 8.88 -23.71
C LYS A 24 18.36 7.44 -23.27
N SER A 25 18.80 6.43 -24.02
CA SER A 25 18.55 5.00 -23.74
C SER A 25 19.00 4.58 -22.32
N TRP A 26 20.07 5.18 -21.80
CA TRP A 26 20.61 4.90 -20.46
C TRP A 26 20.59 6.11 -19.52
N LEU A 27 20.64 7.37 -20.03
CA LEU A 27 20.56 8.57 -19.18
C LEU A 27 19.19 8.72 -18.49
N LYS A 28 18.13 8.18 -19.06
CA LYS A 28 16.82 8.10 -18.38
C LYS A 28 16.93 7.30 -17.08
N SER A 29 17.75 6.26 -17.02
CA SER A 29 17.96 5.46 -15.81
C SER A 29 18.83 6.23 -14.78
N VAL A 30 19.79 7.04 -15.23
CA VAL A 30 20.54 7.95 -14.33
C VAL A 30 19.59 8.96 -13.68
N SER A 31 18.70 9.60 -14.44
CA SER A 31 17.67 10.48 -13.90
C SER A 31 16.78 9.74 -12.90
N ALA A 32 16.28 8.56 -13.28
CA ALA A 32 15.37 7.77 -12.45
C ALA A 32 16.00 7.31 -11.13
N PHE A 33 17.26 6.85 -11.16
CA PHE A 33 18.00 6.46 -9.96
C PHE A 33 18.25 7.66 -9.06
N SER A 34 18.62 8.81 -9.63
CA SER A 34 18.82 10.05 -8.86
C SER A 34 17.53 10.54 -8.21
N ASN A 35 16.38 10.37 -8.85
CA ASN A 35 15.08 10.75 -8.31
C ASN A 35 14.55 9.74 -7.28
N GLY A 36 15.03 8.49 -7.32
CA GLY A 36 14.60 7.38 -6.48
C GLY A 36 15.52 7.09 -5.30
N ILE A 37 15.81 5.82 -5.13
CA ILE A 37 16.64 5.24 -4.06
C ILE A 37 18.12 5.06 -4.46
N GLY A 38 18.50 5.47 -5.67
CA GLY A 38 19.76 5.16 -6.29
C GLY A 38 19.68 3.91 -7.14
N GLY A 39 20.84 3.48 -7.69
CA GLY A 39 20.95 2.26 -8.46
C GLY A 39 22.23 2.19 -9.28
N THR A 40 22.45 1.04 -9.92
CA THR A 40 23.65 0.75 -10.71
C THR A 40 23.30 0.41 -12.14
N LEU A 41 23.94 1.10 -13.11
CA LEU A 41 23.94 0.68 -14.51
C LEU A 41 25.22 -0.09 -14.80
N PHE A 42 25.08 -1.26 -15.39
CA PHE A 42 26.17 -2.09 -15.86
C PHE A 42 26.30 -1.99 -17.37
N PHE A 43 27.48 -1.62 -17.87
CA PHE A 43 27.82 -1.58 -19.29
C PHE A 43 28.74 -2.74 -19.66
N GLY A 44 28.51 -3.35 -20.82
CA GLY A 44 29.16 -4.57 -21.27
C GLY A 44 28.46 -5.85 -20.84
N VAL A 45 27.17 -5.77 -20.46
CA VAL A 45 26.35 -6.89 -19.98
C VAL A 45 25.09 -6.98 -20.83
N SER A 46 24.71 -8.17 -21.25
CA SER A 46 23.45 -8.43 -21.97
C SER A 46 22.24 -8.40 -21.05
N ASP A 47 21.03 -8.37 -21.63
CA ASP A 47 19.78 -8.49 -20.89
C ASP A 47 19.66 -9.85 -20.17
N ASP A 48 20.30 -10.90 -20.72
CA ASP A 48 20.43 -12.24 -20.09
C ASP A 48 21.53 -12.28 -19.02
N ARG A 49 22.16 -11.15 -18.69
CA ARG A 49 23.25 -10.97 -17.70
C ARG A 49 24.56 -11.63 -18.05
N GLU A 50 24.76 -11.98 -19.31
CA GLU A 50 26.03 -12.49 -19.75
C GLU A 50 27.02 -11.32 -19.93
N PRO A 51 28.25 -11.43 -19.40
CA PRO A 51 29.27 -10.45 -19.65
C PRO A 51 29.68 -10.49 -21.13
N ILE A 52 29.41 -9.41 -21.87
CA ILE A 52 29.80 -9.23 -23.27
C ILE A 52 31.20 -8.59 -23.35
N GLY A 53 31.46 -7.63 -22.47
CA GLY A 53 32.70 -6.86 -22.40
C GLY A 53 32.66 -5.56 -23.19
N LEU A 54 33.47 -4.60 -22.76
CA LEU A 54 33.70 -3.30 -23.40
C LEU A 54 35.09 -3.28 -24.05
N SER A 55 35.22 -2.64 -25.22
CA SER A 55 36.49 -2.53 -25.94
C SER A 55 37.45 -1.53 -25.30
N ASP A 56 36.96 -0.43 -24.73
CA ASP A 56 37.76 0.65 -24.15
C ASP A 56 37.01 1.27 -22.95
N VAL A 57 37.21 0.70 -21.78
CA VAL A 57 36.56 1.13 -20.52
C VAL A 57 36.90 2.57 -20.15
N GLN A 58 38.13 3.02 -20.40
CA GLN A 58 38.56 4.36 -20.05
C GLN A 58 37.81 5.40 -20.92
N LYS A 59 37.78 5.20 -22.21
CA LYS A 59 37.04 6.06 -23.15
C LYS A 59 35.57 6.11 -22.83
N ASP A 60 34.97 4.96 -22.50
CA ASP A 60 33.57 4.87 -22.14
C ASP A 60 33.27 5.60 -20.82
N ALA A 61 34.13 5.50 -19.80
CA ALA A 61 34.02 6.22 -18.55
C ALA A 61 34.08 7.75 -18.72
N GLU A 62 34.97 8.23 -19.61
CA GLU A 62 35.06 9.64 -19.95
C GLU A 62 33.80 10.13 -20.68
N ALA A 63 33.30 9.34 -21.62
CA ALA A 63 32.09 9.65 -22.37
C ALA A 63 30.85 9.68 -21.45
N ILE A 64 30.70 8.72 -20.52
CA ILE A 64 29.64 8.70 -19.52
C ILE A 64 29.68 9.96 -18.68
N SER A 65 30.83 10.28 -18.12
CA SER A 65 31.01 11.47 -17.26
C SER A 65 30.65 12.77 -17.98
N ARG A 66 31.06 12.90 -19.25
CA ARG A 66 30.72 14.05 -20.10
C ARG A 66 29.24 14.13 -20.37
N LEU A 67 28.62 13.03 -20.82
CA LEU A 67 27.20 13.00 -21.19
C LEU A 67 26.28 13.25 -19.98
N ILE A 68 26.63 12.75 -18.81
CA ILE A 68 25.89 13.05 -17.57
C ILE A 68 25.96 14.55 -17.26
N LYS A 69 27.14 15.17 -17.30
CA LYS A 69 27.29 16.61 -17.06
C LYS A 69 26.53 17.47 -18.07
N GLU A 70 26.49 17.07 -19.33
CA GLU A 70 25.82 17.81 -20.40
C GLU A 70 24.28 17.63 -20.38
N ARG A 71 23.79 16.46 -20.00
CA ARG A 71 22.40 16.04 -20.23
C ARG A 71 21.57 15.81 -18.97
N ILE A 72 22.17 15.76 -17.78
CA ILE A 72 21.44 15.61 -16.52
C ILE A 72 21.56 16.88 -15.67
N THR A 73 20.45 17.39 -15.21
CA THR A 73 20.41 18.58 -14.35
C THR A 73 19.37 18.41 -13.24
N PRO A 74 19.70 18.72 -11.98
CA PRO A 74 21.03 19.02 -11.42
C PRO A 74 22.06 17.91 -11.66
N LEU A 75 23.34 18.17 -11.46
CA LEU A 75 24.37 17.15 -11.62
C LEU A 75 24.23 16.09 -10.51
N PRO A 76 24.01 14.80 -10.85
CA PRO A 76 23.88 13.75 -9.86
C PRO A 76 25.23 13.35 -9.27
N GLN A 77 25.18 12.72 -8.10
CA GLN A 77 26.35 12.04 -7.52
C GLN A 77 26.44 10.62 -8.09
N PHE A 78 27.57 10.27 -8.66
CA PHE A 78 27.82 8.95 -9.21
C PHE A 78 29.27 8.52 -9.04
N ILE A 79 29.50 7.21 -9.11
CA ILE A 79 30.83 6.59 -9.06
C ILE A 79 30.91 5.60 -10.24
N LEU A 80 32.00 5.68 -11.00
CA LEU A 80 32.36 4.73 -12.03
C LEU A 80 33.34 3.71 -11.48
N LYS A 81 33.02 2.42 -11.64
CA LYS A 81 33.86 1.30 -11.19
C LYS A 81 34.14 0.35 -12.37
N PRO A 82 35.40 0.29 -12.83
CA PRO A 82 35.79 -0.78 -13.72
C PRO A 82 35.67 -2.13 -13.03
N LEU A 83 35.12 -3.11 -13.72
CA LEU A 83 34.93 -4.47 -13.25
C LEU A 83 35.53 -5.44 -14.29
N GLN A 84 35.91 -6.62 -13.85
CA GLN A 84 36.33 -7.70 -14.71
C GLN A 84 35.59 -8.99 -14.31
N GLU A 85 34.91 -9.62 -15.26
CA GLU A 85 34.20 -10.87 -15.09
C GLU A 85 34.37 -11.75 -16.32
N ASP A 86 34.74 -13.00 -16.11
CA ASP A 86 35.07 -13.98 -17.17
C ASP A 86 36.13 -13.49 -18.18
N GLY A 87 37.13 -12.73 -17.70
CA GLY A 87 38.16 -12.14 -18.55
C GLY A 87 37.70 -10.95 -19.40
N LYS A 88 36.46 -10.51 -19.28
CA LYS A 88 35.89 -9.38 -19.98
C LYS A 88 35.84 -8.14 -19.11
N ASN A 89 36.13 -7.00 -19.70
CA ASN A 89 36.11 -5.72 -19.00
C ASN A 89 34.71 -5.12 -19.05
N LEU A 90 34.18 -4.73 -17.90
CA LEU A 90 32.86 -4.14 -17.70
C LEU A 90 33.00 -2.79 -17.01
N LEU A 91 31.94 -2.00 -16.99
CA LEU A 91 31.90 -0.73 -16.28
C LEU A 91 30.57 -0.63 -15.50
N ALA A 92 30.65 -0.46 -14.20
CA ALA A 92 29.51 -0.15 -13.35
C ALA A 92 29.45 1.35 -13.07
N LEU A 93 28.27 1.94 -13.25
CA LEU A 93 27.93 3.31 -12.92
C LEU A 93 26.97 3.29 -11.74
N ASP A 94 27.50 3.51 -10.53
CA ASP A 94 26.68 3.64 -9.32
C ASP A 94 26.15 5.06 -9.19
N VAL A 95 24.84 5.22 -9.21
CA VAL A 95 24.16 6.52 -9.06
C VAL A 95 23.54 6.60 -7.68
N SER A 96 23.96 7.61 -6.90
CA SER A 96 23.40 7.82 -5.56
C SER A 96 22.02 8.48 -5.59
N PRO A 97 21.16 8.24 -4.57
CA PRO A 97 19.93 9.00 -4.40
C PRO A 97 20.23 10.50 -4.34
N GLY A 98 19.54 11.27 -5.17
CA GLY A 98 19.73 12.70 -5.26
C GLY A 98 19.08 13.47 -4.12
N ARG A 99 19.71 14.55 -3.67
CA ARG A 99 19.18 15.46 -2.63
C ARG A 99 18.41 16.64 -3.21
N SER A 100 18.71 17.03 -4.46
CA SER A 100 18.14 18.20 -5.13
C SER A 100 17.18 17.77 -6.25
N THR A 101 16.28 16.85 -5.94
CA THR A 101 15.26 16.39 -6.89
C THR A 101 14.33 17.54 -7.32
N PRO A 102 13.76 17.50 -8.54
CA PRO A 102 13.91 16.48 -9.59
C PRO A 102 15.21 16.59 -10.39
N TYR A 103 15.80 15.46 -10.74
CA TYR A 103 16.88 15.36 -11.69
C TYR A 103 16.30 15.11 -13.07
N TYR A 104 16.51 16.05 -14.00
CA TYR A 104 15.96 16.00 -15.33
C TYR A 104 16.98 15.51 -16.35
N TYR A 105 16.53 14.70 -17.30
CA TYR A 105 17.22 14.55 -18.57
C TYR A 105 16.88 15.75 -19.45
N LYS A 106 17.92 16.39 -20.01
CA LYS A 106 17.84 17.60 -20.82
C LYS A 106 18.44 17.33 -22.21
N ALA A 107 17.63 17.45 -23.25
CA ALA A 107 18.09 17.38 -24.63
C ALA A 107 17.08 18.09 -25.56
N ASP A 108 17.58 18.75 -26.56
CA ASP A 108 16.80 19.32 -27.68
C ASP A 108 15.61 20.19 -27.24
N GLY A 109 15.80 20.98 -26.16
CA GLY A 109 14.77 21.85 -25.60
C GLY A 109 13.76 21.15 -24.68
N VAL A 110 13.89 19.84 -24.48
CA VAL A 110 13.01 19.04 -23.61
C VAL A 110 13.70 18.79 -22.28
N MET A 111 12.96 18.89 -21.17
CA MET A 111 13.36 18.50 -19.84
C MET A 111 12.36 17.48 -19.29
N GLU A 112 12.81 16.26 -19.03
CA GLU A 112 11.99 15.18 -18.55
C GLU A 112 12.60 14.57 -17.29
N ALA A 113 11.83 14.51 -16.20
CA ALA A 113 12.21 13.73 -15.03
C ALA A 113 11.77 12.28 -15.22
N TYR A 114 12.65 11.34 -14.85
CA TYR A 114 12.36 9.90 -14.91
C TYR A 114 12.30 9.32 -13.50
N ILE A 115 11.47 8.27 -13.35
CA ILE A 115 11.36 7.44 -12.14
C ILE A 115 11.45 5.97 -12.51
N ARG A 116 11.80 5.12 -11.56
CA ARG A 116 11.76 3.65 -11.73
C ARG A 116 10.38 3.13 -11.37
N VAL A 117 9.81 2.35 -12.28
CA VAL A 117 8.58 1.57 -12.05
C VAL A 117 8.92 0.11 -12.39
N GLY A 118 9.13 -0.70 -11.36
CA GLY A 118 9.72 -2.03 -11.53
C GLY A 118 11.13 -1.92 -12.11
N ASN A 119 11.37 -2.59 -13.25
CA ASN A 119 12.64 -2.59 -13.99
C ASN A 119 12.71 -1.50 -15.08
N GLU A 120 11.70 -0.65 -15.24
CA GLU A 120 11.66 0.37 -16.29
C GLU A 120 11.90 1.78 -15.76
N SER A 121 12.56 2.62 -16.58
CA SER A 121 12.66 4.06 -16.36
C SER A 121 11.62 4.78 -17.22
N VAL A 122 10.58 5.32 -16.57
CA VAL A 122 9.44 5.99 -17.21
C VAL A 122 9.45 7.49 -16.88
N ILE A 123 8.80 8.30 -17.72
CA ILE A 123 8.63 9.73 -17.45
C ILE A 123 7.77 9.89 -16.20
N ALA A 124 8.23 10.72 -15.28
CA ALA A 124 7.49 11.03 -14.06
C ALA A 124 6.23 11.85 -14.40
N PRO A 125 5.03 11.38 -14.00
CA PRO A 125 3.81 12.18 -14.12
C PRO A 125 3.90 13.46 -13.26
N ASP A 126 3.10 14.47 -13.58
CA ASP A 126 3.15 15.80 -12.94
C ASP A 126 3.03 15.74 -11.41
N TYR A 127 2.18 14.84 -10.86
CA TYR A 127 2.03 14.71 -9.42
C TYR A 127 3.30 14.18 -8.74
N ILE A 128 4.04 13.28 -9.41
CA ILE A 128 5.34 12.79 -8.93
C ILE A 128 6.41 13.89 -9.05
N VAL A 129 6.40 14.65 -10.15
CA VAL A 129 7.32 15.79 -10.31
C VAL A 129 7.12 16.79 -9.18
N ASN A 130 5.88 17.11 -8.80
CA ASN A 130 5.57 17.98 -7.67
C ASN A 130 6.10 17.41 -6.34
N GLU A 131 5.97 16.11 -6.09
CA GLU A 131 6.54 15.45 -4.90
C GLU A 131 8.09 15.52 -4.90
N LEU A 132 8.72 15.32 -6.05
CA LEU A 132 10.17 15.46 -6.20
C LEU A 132 10.65 16.89 -5.94
N ILE A 133 9.91 17.90 -6.39
CA ILE A 133 10.21 19.33 -6.13
C ILE A 133 10.16 19.60 -4.62
N LEU A 134 9.11 19.15 -3.95
CA LEU A 134 9.00 19.32 -2.50
C LEU A 134 10.14 18.64 -1.75
N LYS A 135 10.47 17.41 -2.14
CA LYS A 135 11.61 16.67 -1.58
C LYS A 135 12.94 17.41 -1.79
N GLY A 136 13.18 17.92 -2.99
CA GLY A 136 14.42 18.61 -3.34
C GLY A 136 14.58 19.97 -2.68
N THR A 137 13.48 20.65 -2.35
CA THR A 137 13.46 21.89 -1.59
C THR A 137 13.39 21.68 -0.08
N ASN A 138 13.39 20.42 0.35
CA ASN A 138 13.25 20.04 1.76
C ASN A 138 11.94 20.53 2.39
N GLN A 139 10.90 20.65 1.57
CA GLN A 139 9.55 21.03 1.96
C GLN A 139 8.64 19.81 1.94
N SER A 140 7.55 19.89 2.67
CA SER A 140 6.47 18.91 2.66
C SER A 140 5.15 19.58 2.32
N PHE A 141 4.16 18.83 1.86
CA PHE A 141 2.86 19.39 1.50
C PHE A 141 2.22 20.19 2.65
N ASP A 142 2.40 19.71 3.87
CA ASP A 142 1.82 20.34 5.07
C ASP A 142 2.49 21.66 5.48
N THR A 143 3.71 21.94 4.99
CA THR A 143 4.43 23.21 5.23
C THR A 143 4.08 24.31 4.21
N LEU A 144 3.45 23.98 3.10
CA LEU A 144 3.09 24.96 2.07
C LEU A 144 2.03 25.93 2.59
N THR A 145 2.27 27.23 2.39
CA THR A 145 1.30 28.27 2.73
C THR A 145 0.12 28.28 1.79
N THR A 146 -1.04 28.60 2.33
CA THR A 146 -2.29 28.79 1.59
C THR A 146 -2.60 30.30 1.48
N ASP A 147 -3.69 30.61 0.81
CA ASP A 147 -4.28 31.97 0.76
C ASP A 147 -5.11 32.32 2.02
N ALA A 148 -5.31 31.37 2.93
CA ALA A 148 -6.11 31.53 4.12
C ALA A 148 -5.37 32.31 5.20
N VAL A 149 -5.99 33.37 5.73
CA VAL A 149 -5.42 34.19 6.81
C VAL A 149 -5.92 33.68 8.17
N LYS A 150 -5.03 33.43 9.13
CA LYS A 150 -5.35 32.89 10.46
C LYS A 150 -6.53 33.59 11.16
N LYS A 151 -6.62 34.91 11.06
CA LYS A 151 -7.67 35.68 11.75
C LYS A 151 -9.10 35.33 11.33
N ASP A 152 -9.28 34.72 10.16
CA ASP A 152 -10.57 34.32 9.60
C ASP A 152 -10.99 32.91 10.02
N TYR A 153 -10.18 32.23 10.83
CA TYR A 153 -10.36 30.84 11.24
C TYR A 153 -10.23 30.68 12.74
N SER A 154 -10.98 29.73 13.31
CA SER A 154 -10.89 29.33 14.72
C SER A 154 -10.14 27.99 14.88
N PHE A 155 -9.55 27.83 16.08
CA PHE A 155 -8.73 26.68 16.44
C PHE A 155 -9.11 26.18 17.86
N THR A 156 -10.35 26.37 18.26
CA THR A 156 -10.83 26.06 19.62
C THR A 156 -10.63 24.59 19.96
N LEU A 157 -10.90 23.69 19.01
CA LEU A 157 -10.72 22.27 19.22
C LEU A 157 -9.24 21.91 19.39
N LEU A 158 -8.35 22.47 18.57
CA LEU A 158 -6.91 22.26 18.65
C LEU A 158 -6.37 22.75 20.02
N GLU A 159 -6.70 23.98 20.40
CA GLU A 159 -6.24 24.63 21.64
C GLU A 159 -6.73 23.85 22.88
N ALA A 160 -8.01 23.46 22.91
CA ALA A 160 -8.58 22.65 23.98
C ALA A 160 -7.93 21.26 24.08
N THR A 161 -7.76 20.60 22.94
CA THR A 161 -7.10 19.28 22.87
C THR A 161 -5.64 19.35 23.32
N TYR A 162 -4.92 20.39 22.89
CA TYR A 162 -3.53 20.60 23.30
C TYR A 162 -3.42 20.80 24.80
N LEU A 163 -4.29 21.64 25.39
CA LEU A 163 -4.33 21.86 26.84
C LEU A 163 -4.66 20.57 27.59
N GLU A 164 -5.68 19.83 27.17
CA GLU A 164 -6.07 18.55 27.79
C GLU A 164 -4.93 17.53 27.77
N ARG A 165 -4.25 17.41 26.64
CA ARG A 165 -3.24 16.36 26.45
C ARG A 165 -1.87 16.71 27.01
N THR A 166 -1.51 17.98 27.07
CA THR A 166 -0.18 18.44 27.50
C THR A 166 -0.16 19.11 28.86
N GLY A 167 -1.29 19.66 29.32
CA GLY A 167 -1.39 20.54 30.48
C GLY A 167 -0.92 21.96 30.23
N LEU A 168 -0.53 22.29 28.97
CA LEU A 168 -0.01 23.60 28.58
C LEU A 168 -1.03 24.35 27.72
N ARG A 169 -1.08 25.68 27.84
CA ARG A 169 -1.87 26.51 26.94
C ARG A 169 -1.17 26.59 25.58
N PHE A 170 -1.97 26.69 24.53
CA PHE A 170 -1.50 26.94 23.17
C PHE A 170 -1.36 28.46 22.99
N GLU A 171 -0.12 28.92 22.84
CA GLU A 171 0.20 30.35 22.78
C GLU A 171 0.17 30.87 21.34
N PRO A 172 -0.06 32.18 21.10
CA PRO A 172 -0.04 32.77 19.75
C PRO A 172 1.25 32.50 18.97
N SER A 173 2.39 32.38 19.64
CA SER A 173 3.70 32.04 19.05
C SER A 173 3.76 30.60 18.58
N ASP A 174 2.93 29.71 19.13
CA ASP A 174 2.95 28.29 18.80
C ASP A 174 2.43 28.01 17.37
N TYR A 175 1.56 28.86 16.85
CA TYR A 175 1.10 28.74 15.48
C TYR A 175 2.25 28.82 14.47
N VAL A 176 3.18 29.77 14.67
CA VAL A 176 4.37 29.89 13.81
C VAL A 176 5.40 28.82 14.14
N SER A 177 5.67 28.57 15.44
CA SER A 177 6.70 27.63 15.85
C SER A 177 6.37 26.17 15.52
N PHE A 178 5.08 25.83 15.44
CA PHE A 178 4.62 24.48 15.02
C PHE A 178 4.35 24.41 13.51
N GLY A 179 4.59 25.49 12.77
CA GLY A 179 4.42 25.50 11.32
C GLY A 179 2.96 25.51 10.85
N LEU A 180 2.02 25.94 11.69
CA LEU A 180 0.60 26.08 11.32
C LEU A 180 0.33 27.38 10.57
N THR A 181 1.16 28.40 10.80
CA THR A 181 1.16 29.66 10.04
C THR A 181 2.56 30.03 9.61
N ASP A 182 2.66 30.83 8.58
CA ASP A 182 3.88 31.57 8.27
C ASP A 182 4.03 32.83 9.17
N LYS A 183 5.12 33.57 8.99
CA LYS A 183 5.40 34.81 9.75
C LYS A 183 4.41 35.93 9.43
N ASN A 184 3.70 35.87 8.30
CA ASN A 184 2.72 36.86 7.86
C ASN A 184 1.30 36.53 8.32
N GLY A 185 1.13 35.39 9.01
CA GLY A 185 -0.19 34.92 9.49
C GLY A 185 -1.01 34.19 8.43
N LEU A 186 -0.40 33.77 7.31
CA LEU A 186 -1.03 32.86 6.36
C LEU A 186 -0.97 31.43 6.89
N LEU A 187 -2.09 30.72 6.80
CA LEU A 187 -2.15 29.32 7.19
C LEU A 187 -1.34 28.46 6.24
N THR A 188 -0.60 27.50 6.80
CA THR A 188 -0.06 26.38 6.04
C THR A 188 -1.18 25.35 5.77
N ASN A 189 -0.92 24.36 4.90
CA ASN A 189 -1.86 23.25 4.73
C ASN A 189 -2.10 22.50 6.06
N ALA A 190 -1.07 22.36 6.91
CA ALA A 190 -1.25 21.84 8.26
C ALA A 190 -2.16 22.74 9.10
N GLY A 191 -1.94 24.06 9.08
CA GLY A 191 -2.77 25.03 9.78
C GLY A 191 -4.22 24.96 9.32
N LYS A 192 -4.45 24.93 8.02
CA LYS A 192 -5.80 24.85 7.43
C LYS A 192 -6.53 23.56 7.82
N LEU A 193 -5.80 22.44 7.90
CA LEU A 193 -6.36 21.16 8.34
C LEU A 193 -6.80 21.18 9.81
N MET A 194 -6.13 21.96 10.67
CA MET A 194 -6.40 22.05 12.10
C MET A 194 -7.47 23.08 12.47
N THR A 195 -8.09 23.75 11.50
CA THR A 195 -9.18 24.71 11.75
C THR A 195 -10.47 24.01 12.12
N ASP A 196 -11.31 24.67 12.94
CA ASP A 196 -12.63 24.15 13.33
C ASP A 196 -13.63 24.13 12.17
N GLN A 197 -13.35 24.85 11.08
CA GLN A 197 -14.24 24.99 9.93
C GLN A 197 -14.19 23.81 8.94
N HIS A 198 -13.28 22.88 9.11
CA HIS A 198 -13.17 21.66 8.28
C HIS A 198 -13.16 21.92 6.77
N THR A 199 -12.44 22.93 6.32
CA THR A 199 -12.41 23.37 4.92
C THR A 199 -11.63 22.45 3.98
N VAL A 200 -10.94 21.43 4.50
CA VAL A 200 -10.18 20.46 3.72
C VAL A 200 -11.03 19.21 3.47
N TYR A 201 -11.84 19.24 2.42
CA TYR A 201 -12.85 18.22 2.12
C TYR A 201 -12.29 16.82 1.83
N ASN A 202 -11.06 16.74 1.33
CA ASN A 202 -10.42 15.47 0.97
C ASN A 202 -9.69 14.79 2.12
N SER A 203 -9.56 15.46 3.28
CA SER A 203 -8.95 14.88 4.48
C SER A 203 -10.01 14.23 5.36
N ARG A 204 -10.26 12.93 5.14
CA ARG A 204 -11.26 12.18 5.88
C ARG A 204 -10.67 10.88 6.38
N MET A 205 -11.04 10.48 7.60
CA MET A 205 -10.80 9.17 8.15
C MET A 205 -12.12 8.41 8.19
N PHE A 206 -12.15 7.25 7.57
CA PHE A 206 -13.30 6.36 7.60
C PHE A 206 -13.01 5.23 8.57
N CYS A 207 -13.81 5.12 9.63
CA CYS A 207 -13.74 4.01 10.56
C CYS A 207 -15.01 3.17 10.42
N THR A 208 -14.87 1.89 10.11
CA THR A 208 -16.00 0.98 10.00
C THR A 208 -15.82 -0.17 10.98
N ARG A 209 -16.82 -0.40 11.82
CA ARG A 209 -16.90 -1.57 12.69
C ARG A 209 -17.90 -2.57 12.11
N TRP A 210 -17.48 -3.81 11.99
CA TRP A 210 -18.29 -4.90 11.46
C TRP A 210 -18.79 -5.77 12.61
N ASN A 211 -20.07 -6.17 12.58
CA ASN A 211 -20.68 -7.09 13.52
C ASN A 211 -20.85 -8.49 12.88
N GLY A 212 -19.83 -9.01 12.23
CA GLY A 212 -19.88 -10.31 11.57
C GLY A 212 -18.80 -10.46 10.51
N LEU A 213 -18.71 -11.63 9.89
CA LEU A 213 -17.73 -11.95 8.84
C LEU A 213 -18.19 -11.46 7.45
N GLU A 214 -19.48 -11.17 7.28
CA GLU A 214 -19.99 -10.75 5.98
C GLU A 214 -19.87 -9.23 5.84
N LYS A 215 -18.87 -8.83 5.10
CA LYS A 215 -18.84 -7.54 4.46
C LYS A 215 -19.73 -7.63 3.23
N GLY A 216 -20.87 -6.95 3.24
CA GLY A 216 -21.59 -6.72 1.99
C GLY A 216 -20.61 -6.13 0.98
N SER A 217 -20.36 -6.85 -0.09
CA SER A 217 -19.32 -6.67 -1.08
C SER A 217 -19.27 -5.28 -1.69
N ILE A 218 -18.43 -4.38 -1.16
CA ILE A 218 -18.12 -3.11 -1.86
C ILE A 218 -16.61 -3.02 -2.21
N PHE A 219 -15.78 -3.95 -1.77
CA PHE A 219 -14.33 -3.85 -1.96
C PHE A 219 -13.69 -5.13 -2.52
N ASN A 220 -14.26 -5.65 -3.61
CA ASN A 220 -13.57 -6.56 -4.50
C ASN A 220 -13.15 -5.83 -5.79
N ASP A 221 -12.67 -4.60 -5.68
CA ASP A 221 -11.80 -4.09 -6.72
C ASP A 221 -10.40 -4.58 -6.39
N ALA A 222 -9.90 -5.45 -7.25
CA ALA A 222 -8.54 -5.94 -7.25
C ALA A 222 -7.60 -4.76 -7.54
N LEU A 223 -7.28 -4.01 -6.51
CA LEU A 223 -6.10 -3.17 -6.49
C LEU A 223 -4.94 -4.10 -6.11
N ASP A 224 -3.84 -4.01 -6.83
CA ASP A 224 -2.58 -4.69 -6.48
C ASP A 224 -2.14 -4.23 -5.07
N ASP A 225 -2.68 -4.89 -4.06
CA ASP A 225 -2.34 -4.68 -2.67
C ASP A 225 -0.94 -5.25 -2.44
N LYS A 226 0.07 -4.39 -2.38
CA LYS A 226 1.41 -4.83 -1.98
C LYS A 226 1.42 -5.05 -0.47
N GLU A 227 1.64 -6.29 -0.08
CA GLU A 227 1.95 -6.62 1.32
C GLU A 227 3.35 -6.11 1.65
N TYR A 228 3.45 -5.21 2.63
CA TYR A 228 4.73 -4.65 3.07
C TYR A 228 5.20 -5.37 4.33
N ASP A 229 6.47 -5.76 4.33
CA ASP A 229 7.14 -6.14 5.57
C ASP A 229 7.28 -4.92 6.49
N ILE A 230 6.44 -4.85 7.53
CA ILE A 230 6.41 -3.75 8.50
C ILE A 230 7.74 -3.56 9.24
N TYR A 231 8.61 -4.56 9.25
CA TYR A 231 9.93 -4.49 9.90
C TYR A 231 10.99 -3.83 9.01
N SER A 232 10.77 -3.81 7.70
CA SER A 232 11.65 -3.15 6.72
C SER A 232 11.27 -1.70 6.45
N ILE A 233 10.05 -1.26 6.83
CA ILE A 233 9.57 0.11 6.58
C ILE A 233 10.38 1.12 7.42
N ARG A 234 11.04 2.05 6.73
CA ARG A 234 11.71 3.18 7.37
C ARG A 234 10.67 4.20 7.85
N SER A 235 10.90 4.76 9.04
CA SER A 235 10.08 5.88 9.54
C SER A 235 10.32 7.12 8.70
N MET A 236 9.44 7.38 7.75
CA MET A 236 9.43 8.60 6.93
C MET A 236 8.13 9.36 7.20
N ARG A 237 8.25 10.67 7.46
CA ARG A 237 7.09 11.52 7.70
C ARG A 237 6.73 12.25 6.41
N ARG A 238 5.60 11.92 5.83
CA ARG A 238 5.06 12.65 4.67
C ARG A 238 4.63 14.07 5.06
N ASN A 239 4.02 14.21 6.24
CA ASN A 239 3.52 15.46 6.80
C ASN A 239 4.18 15.72 8.16
N PRO A 240 5.40 16.27 8.20
CA PRO A 240 6.18 16.43 9.43
C PRO A 240 5.57 17.41 10.43
N VAL A 241 4.87 18.47 9.99
CA VAL A 241 4.18 19.43 10.85
C VAL A 241 3.06 18.75 11.62
N ILE A 242 2.19 18.04 10.93
CA ILE A 242 1.07 17.29 11.52
C ILE A 242 1.60 16.20 12.46
N ALA A 243 2.62 15.47 12.02
CA ALA A 243 3.24 14.42 12.83
C ALA A 243 3.89 14.97 14.11
N ASP A 244 4.55 16.11 14.04
CA ASP A 244 5.13 16.76 15.22
C ASP A 244 4.07 17.27 16.20
N LEU A 245 3.00 17.85 15.69
CA LEU A 245 1.88 18.29 16.49
C LEU A 245 1.22 17.12 17.25
N PHE A 246 0.92 16.02 16.56
CA PHE A 246 0.36 14.81 17.16
C PHE A 246 1.30 14.14 18.15
N HIS A 247 2.61 14.18 17.88
CA HIS A 247 3.59 13.71 18.85
C HIS A 247 3.59 14.54 20.14
N ARG A 248 3.55 15.87 20.03
CA ARG A 248 3.47 16.79 21.21
C ARG A 248 2.22 16.54 22.02
N MET A 249 1.09 16.29 21.35
CA MET A 249 -0.17 15.91 22.01
C MET A 249 -0.21 14.43 22.47
N LYS A 250 0.90 13.68 22.35
CA LYS A 250 1.02 12.28 22.81
C LYS A 250 0.10 11.29 22.10
N TYR A 251 -0.31 11.61 20.86
CA TYR A 251 -1.07 10.67 20.02
C TYR A 251 -0.17 9.69 19.25
N MET A 252 1.09 10.04 19.02
CA MET A 252 2.02 9.19 18.30
C MET A 252 3.46 9.28 18.81
N GLU A 253 4.26 8.26 18.54
CA GLU A 253 5.70 8.21 18.81
C GLU A 253 6.51 8.62 17.56
N ARG A 254 7.70 9.21 17.77
CA ARG A 254 8.58 9.65 16.66
C ARG A 254 9.35 8.53 15.97
N ARG A 255 9.42 7.34 16.58
CA ARG A 255 10.39 6.29 16.20
C ARG A 255 9.89 5.31 15.13
N GLY A 256 8.71 5.51 14.55
CA GLY A 256 8.11 4.58 13.59
C GLY A 256 7.72 3.23 14.18
N SER A 257 7.49 3.19 15.49
CA SER A 257 7.13 1.97 16.23
C SER A 257 5.65 1.61 16.14
N GLY A 258 4.81 2.49 15.56
CA GLY A 258 3.35 2.36 15.60
C GLY A 258 2.83 1.06 15.02
N LEU A 259 3.25 0.68 13.81
CA LEU A 259 2.81 -0.57 13.17
C LEU A 259 3.24 -1.80 13.97
N ARG A 260 4.50 -1.84 14.42
CA ARG A 260 5.01 -2.93 15.27
C ARG A 260 4.26 -3.01 16.60
N LYS A 261 3.91 -1.87 17.20
CA LYS A 261 3.14 -1.80 18.43
C LYS A 261 1.73 -2.35 18.24
N ILE A 262 1.07 -2.04 17.11
CA ILE A 262 -0.24 -2.61 16.77
C ILE A 262 -0.16 -4.14 16.78
N VAL A 263 0.84 -4.73 16.12
CA VAL A 263 1.02 -6.18 16.09
C VAL A 263 1.29 -6.73 17.50
N SER A 264 2.31 -6.20 18.19
CA SER A 264 2.72 -6.70 19.50
C SER A 264 1.65 -6.55 20.60
N GLU A 265 0.83 -5.51 20.55
CA GLU A 265 -0.29 -5.34 21.48
C GLU A 265 -1.46 -6.27 21.14
N THR A 266 -1.69 -6.53 19.84
CA THR A 266 -2.70 -7.51 19.41
C THR A 266 -2.33 -8.93 19.83
N GLU A 267 -1.05 -9.31 19.71
CA GLU A 267 -0.53 -10.62 20.13
C GLU A 267 -0.69 -10.90 21.63
N LYS A 268 -0.73 -9.84 22.45
CA LYS A 268 -0.93 -9.97 23.90
C LYS A 268 -2.38 -10.14 24.32
N LEU A 269 -3.34 -10.00 23.41
CA LEU A 269 -4.76 -10.10 23.74
C LEU A 269 -5.13 -11.55 24.11
N PRO A 270 -5.94 -11.74 25.16
CA PRO A 270 -6.46 -13.06 25.51
C PRO A 270 -7.24 -13.66 24.33
N GLY A 271 -6.92 -14.90 23.94
CA GLY A 271 -7.55 -15.57 22.81
C GLY A 271 -6.92 -15.27 21.44
N TYR A 272 -5.78 -14.58 21.42
CA TYR A 272 -5.04 -14.37 20.16
C TYR A 272 -4.60 -15.68 19.53
N SER A 273 -4.66 -15.72 18.20
CA SER A 273 -4.02 -16.70 17.32
C SER A 273 -3.60 -16.02 16.03
N GLU A 274 -2.77 -16.66 15.21
CA GLU A 274 -2.23 -16.07 13.96
C GLU A 274 -3.32 -15.59 12.98
N ILE A 275 -4.52 -16.16 13.01
CA ILE A 275 -5.67 -15.71 12.19
C ILE A 275 -6.12 -14.28 12.52
N TYR A 276 -5.80 -13.78 13.72
CA TYR A 276 -6.14 -12.43 14.18
C TYR A 276 -5.02 -11.41 13.96
N LYS A 277 -3.95 -11.83 13.30
CA LYS A 277 -2.83 -10.93 12.98
C LYS A 277 -3.34 -9.68 12.23
N PRO A 278 -2.92 -8.48 12.63
CA PRO A 278 -3.25 -7.25 11.92
C PRO A 278 -2.73 -7.26 10.49
N GLU A 279 -3.54 -6.79 9.56
CA GLU A 279 -3.17 -6.64 8.15
C GLU A 279 -2.97 -5.17 7.81
N PHE A 280 -1.96 -4.87 7.00
CA PHE A 280 -1.60 -3.52 6.56
C PHE A 280 -1.55 -3.50 5.04
N LEU A 281 -2.47 -2.78 4.43
CA LEU A 281 -2.60 -2.66 2.98
C LEU A 281 -2.35 -1.22 2.58
N SER A 282 -1.56 -0.99 1.54
CA SER A 282 -1.26 0.34 1.04
C SER A 282 -1.37 0.40 -0.46
N THR A 283 -2.09 1.40 -0.95
CA THR A 283 -2.18 1.74 -2.36
C THR A 283 -1.52 3.11 -2.60
N ALA A 284 -1.58 3.60 -3.83
CA ALA A 284 -1.09 4.95 -4.15
C ALA A 284 -1.89 6.05 -3.43
N THR A 285 -3.15 5.80 -3.08
CA THR A 285 -4.10 6.80 -2.58
C THR A 285 -4.61 6.56 -1.18
N ASP A 286 -4.51 5.32 -0.66
CA ASP A 286 -5.04 4.96 0.65
C ASP A 286 -4.11 4.03 1.43
N PHE A 287 -4.32 4.00 2.75
CA PHE A 287 -3.68 3.07 3.66
C PHE A 287 -4.75 2.47 4.58
N ARG A 288 -4.83 1.13 4.62
CA ARG A 288 -5.79 0.39 5.44
C ARG A 288 -5.11 -0.40 6.53
N VAL A 289 -5.69 -0.36 7.71
CA VAL A 289 -5.32 -1.24 8.82
C VAL A 289 -6.54 -2.08 9.16
N ILE A 290 -6.40 -3.40 9.07
CA ILE A 290 -7.46 -4.35 9.40
C ILE A 290 -7.13 -4.98 10.74
N LEU A 291 -7.95 -4.71 11.75
CA LEU A 291 -7.85 -5.28 13.08
C LEU A 291 -9.00 -6.28 13.27
N LYS A 292 -8.65 -7.55 13.37
CA LYS A 292 -9.64 -8.62 13.61
C LYS A 292 -9.99 -8.69 15.08
N ASN A 293 -11.26 -8.89 15.39
CA ASN A 293 -11.73 -8.97 16.79
C ASN A 293 -11.40 -10.36 17.36
N VAL A 294 -10.41 -10.45 18.25
CA VAL A 294 -10.01 -11.71 18.93
C VAL A 294 -11.12 -12.33 19.79
N ASN A 295 -12.09 -11.52 20.22
CA ASN A 295 -13.24 -11.99 20.99
C ASN A 295 -14.40 -12.46 20.10
N TYR A 296 -14.23 -12.40 18.77
CA TYR A 296 -15.24 -12.88 17.85
C TYR A 296 -15.13 -14.41 17.73
N ILE A 297 -15.96 -15.11 18.47
CA ILE A 297 -16.06 -16.57 18.41
C ILE A 297 -16.86 -16.90 17.15
N MET A 298 -16.20 -17.49 16.16
CA MET A 298 -16.88 -18.13 15.04
C MET A 298 -17.64 -19.33 15.60
N CYS A 299 -18.94 -19.21 15.80
CA CYS A 299 -19.78 -20.35 16.16
C CYS A 299 -19.64 -21.41 15.06
N GLY A 300 -18.90 -22.48 15.34
CA GLY A 300 -18.88 -23.71 14.54
C GLY A 300 -17.69 -23.94 13.60
N ALA A 301 -16.60 -23.18 13.65
CA ALA A 301 -15.39 -23.48 12.86
C ALA A 301 -14.28 -24.04 13.74
N SER A 302 -13.99 -25.33 13.57
CA SER A 302 -12.74 -25.93 14.02
C SER A 302 -11.56 -25.33 13.23
N VAL A 303 -10.52 -24.93 13.99
CA VAL A 303 -9.28 -24.34 13.48
C VAL A 303 -8.55 -25.34 12.59
N HIS A 304 -8.64 -25.21 11.28
CA HIS A 304 -7.61 -25.70 10.33
C HIS A 304 -7.75 -24.98 8.98
N ASP A 305 -6.62 -24.41 8.53
CA ASP A 305 -6.28 -23.93 7.20
C ASP A 305 -6.95 -22.64 6.68
N ALA A 306 -6.26 -21.50 6.95
CA ALA A 306 -6.45 -20.25 6.22
C ALA A 306 -5.49 -20.21 5.03
N ALA A 307 -5.96 -20.66 3.86
CA ALA A 307 -5.40 -20.27 2.57
C ALA A 307 -6.46 -19.40 1.85
N HIS A 308 -6.00 -18.35 1.22
CA HIS A 308 -6.78 -17.42 0.41
C HIS A 308 -7.79 -18.16 -0.50
N ASP A 309 -9.02 -17.68 -0.58
CA ASP A 309 -10.14 -18.10 -1.44
C ASP A 309 -11.16 -19.14 -0.91
N THR A 310 -11.02 -19.71 0.28
CA THR A 310 -11.93 -20.77 0.76
C THR A 310 -12.94 -20.35 1.84
N ALA A 311 -12.91 -19.12 2.34
CA ALA A 311 -13.78 -18.70 3.45
C ALA A 311 -15.29 -18.68 3.09
N HIS A 312 -15.64 -18.44 1.83
CA HIS A 312 -17.02 -18.46 1.36
C HIS A 312 -17.54 -19.90 1.25
N ASP A 313 -16.71 -20.81 0.74
CA ASP A 313 -17.09 -22.22 0.56
C ASP A 313 -17.20 -22.98 1.89
N THR A 314 -16.31 -22.69 2.85
CA THR A 314 -16.28 -23.39 4.15
C THR A 314 -17.51 -23.05 5.00
N SER A 315 -17.98 -21.80 5.00
CA SER A 315 -19.20 -21.40 5.73
C SER A 315 -20.46 -21.99 5.10
N VAL A 316 -20.47 -22.10 3.77
CA VAL A 316 -21.58 -22.73 3.02
C VAL A 316 -21.62 -24.23 3.31
N ILE A 317 -20.49 -24.92 3.27
CA ILE A 317 -20.37 -26.37 3.54
C ILE A 317 -20.77 -26.68 4.98
N SER A 318 -20.32 -25.86 5.95
CA SER A 318 -20.69 -26.03 7.36
C SER A 318 -22.21 -25.90 7.59
N LYS A 319 -22.85 -24.89 7.00
CA LYS A 319 -24.30 -24.71 7.05
C LYS A 319 -25.06 -25.81 6.27
N GLN A 320 -24.48 -26.33 5.19
CA GLN A 320 -25.05 -27.49 4.48
C GLN A 320 -25.02 -28.73 5.35
N ASN A 321 -23.97 -28.99 6.11
CA ASN A 321 -23.91 -30.12 7.03
C ASN A 321 -24.92 -29.99 8.18
N LEU A 322 -25.08 -28.80 8.76
CA LEU A 322 -26.11 -28.51 9.75
C LEU A 322 -27.52 -28.75 9.20
N LEU A 323 -27.76 -28.40 7.93
CA LEU A 323 -29.06 -28.68 7.28
C LEU A 323 -29.29 -30.18 7.08
N LEU A 324 -28.26 -30.97 6.77
CA LEU A 324 -28.38 -32.42 6.65
C LEU A 324 -28.75 -33.07 7.98
N GLU A 325 -28.14 -32.62 9.08
CA GLU A 325 -28.52 -33.10 10.43
C GLU A 325 -29.93 -32.66 10.81
N PHE A 326 -30.32 -31.42 10.53
CA PHE A 326 -31.63 -30.88 10.83
C PHE A 326 -32.76 -31.55 10.01
N CYS A 327 -32.45 -31.95 8.79
CA CYS A 327 -33.37 -32.62 7.87
C CYS A 327 -33.40 -34.15 8.01
N ALA A 328 -32.80 -34.70 9.08
CA ALA A 328 -33.04 -36.11 9.44
C ALA A 328 -34.54 -36.41 9.52
N ASP A 329 -35.34 -35.47 10.02
CA ASP A 329 -36.78 -35.42 9.87
C ASP A 329 -37.21 -34.46 8.76
N PRO A 330 -38.29 -34.72 8.02
CA PRO A 330 -38.73 -33.87 6.92
C PRO A 330 -39.06 -32.43 7.35
N LYS A 331 -38.34 -31.44 6.81
CA LYS A 331 -38.48 -30.01 7.12
C LYS A 331 -38.89 -29.19 5.89
N SER A 332 -39.66 -28.15 6.12
CA SER A 332 -40.03 -27.19 5.08
C SER A 332 -38.86 -26.23 4.78
N ARG A 333 -38.92 -25.54 3.64
CA ARG A 333 -37.91 -24.55 3.26
C ARG A 333 -37.78 -23.42 4.29
N ASP A 334 -38.88 -22.94 4.84
CA ASP A 334 -38.89 -21.80 5.77
C ASP A 334 -38.28 -22.21 7.13
N GLU A 335 -38.53 -23.45 7.61
CA GLU A 335 -37.86 -24.01 8.78
C GLU A 335 -36.35 -24.15 8.58
N MET A 336 -35.92 -24.64 7.42
CA MET A 336 -34.51 -24.77 7.06
C MET A 336 -33.82 -23.42 7.02
N GLN A 337 -34.45 -22.38 6.42
CA GLN A 337 -33.93 -21.02 6.37
C GLN A 337 -33.77 -20.40 7.76
N ALA A 338 -34.80 -20.58 8.61
CA ALA A 338 -34.76 -20.09 10.00
C ALA A 338 -33.65 -20.76 10.81
N TYR A 339 -33.48 -22.08 10.64
CA TYR A 339 -32.49 -22.85 11.37
C TYR A 339 -31.04 -22.38 11.12
N ILE A 340 -30.67 -22.08 9.86
CA ILE A 340 -29.34 -21.61 9.53
C ILE A 340 -29.22 -20.06 9.48
N ASN A 341 -30.31 -19.37 9.91
CA ASN A 341 -30.41 -17.92 9.96
C ASN A 341 -30.09 -17.22 8.62
N VAL A 342 -30.75 -17.66 7.53
CA VAL A 342 -30.62 -17.08 6.19
C VAL A 342 -31.94 -16.46 5.76
N SER A 343 -32.03 -15.14 5.72
CA SER A 343 -33.25 -14.39 5.40
C SER A 343 -33.58 -14.36 3.90
N SER A 344 -32.60 -14.41 3.01
CA SER A 344 -32.80 -14.33 1.56
C SER A 344 -33.18 -15.69 0.94
N ARG A 345 -34.38 -15.80 0.39
CA ARG A 345 -34.86 -17.01 -0.29
C ARG A 345 -34.04 -17.37 -1.53
N SER A 346 -33.59 -16.38 -2.30
CA SER A 346 -32.80 -16.62 -3.51
C SER A 346 -31.39 -17.13 -3.16
N HIS A 347 -30.75 -16.53 -2.14
CA HIS A 347 -29.45 -16.94 -1.62
C HIS A 347 -29.51 -18.36 -1.04
N PHE A 348 -30.49 -18.64 -0.18
CA PHE A 348 -30.71 -19.97 0.37
C PHE A 348 -30.89 -21.04 -0.73
N SER A 349 -31.70 -20.74 -1.74
CA SER A 349 -31.91 -21.68 -2.85
C SER A 349 -30.66 -21.95 -3.66
N LYS A 350 -29.87 -20.92 -3.94
CA LYS A 350 -28.67 -21.02 -4.78
C LYS A 350 -27.51 -21.74 -4.10
N TYR A 351 -27.24 -21.42 -2.84
CA TYR A 351 -26.00 -21.85 -2.16
C TYR A 351 -26.21 -23.06 -1.21
N TYR A 352 -27.46 -23.33 -0.79
CA TYR A 352 -27.74 -24.43 0.15
C TYR A 352 -28.64 -25.49 -0.44
N LEU A 353 -29.85 -25.13 -0.85
CA LEU A 353 -30.85 -26.10 -1.24
C LEU A 353 -30.52 -26.83 -2.56
N LYS A 354 -30.22 -26.07 -3.62
CA LYS A 354 -29.93 -26.68 -4.94
C LYS A 354 -28.67 -27.57 -4.92
N PRO A 355 -27.55 -27.21 -4.30
CA PRO A 355 -26.39 -28.07 -4.23
C PRO A 355 -26.64 -29.37 -3.50
N LEU A 356 -27.38 -29.34 -2.39
CA LEU A 356 -27.74 -30.54 -1.62
C LEU A 356 -28.70 -31.48 -2.35
N LEU A 357 -29.61 -30.91 -3.10
CA LEU A 357 -30.50 -31.71 -3.97
C LEU A 357 -29.73 -32.29 -5.17
N SER A 358 -28.85 -31.50 -5.81
CA SER A 358 -28.05 -31.95 -6.96
C SER A 358 -27.03 -33.02 -6.58
N SER A 359 -26.51 -32.98 -5.38
CA SER A 359 -25.58 -33.99 -4.84
C SER A 359 -26.29 -35.25 -4.31
N GLY A 360 -27.61 -35.28 -4.32
CA GLY A 360 -28.41 -36.42 -3.81
C GLY A 360 -28.37 -36.59 -2.29
N LYS A 361 -27.83 -35.60 -1.55
CA LYS A 361 -27.79 -35.63 -0.08
C LYS A 361 -29.10 -35.26 0.58
N LEU A 362 -29.93 -34.47 -0.12
CA LEU A 362 -31.31 -34.14 0.24
C LEU A 362 -32.26 -34.63 -0.83
N GLU A 363 -33.44 -35.08 -0.43
CA GLU A 363 -34.55 -35.45 -1.32
C GLU A 363 -35.79 -34.61 -1.05
N MET A 364 -36.64 -34.48 -2.08
CA MET A 364 -37.92 -33.81 -2.00
C MET A 364 -39.02 -34.81 -1.69
N MET A 365 -39.86 -34.52 -0.70
CA MET A 365 -41.00 -35.39 -0.38
C MET A 365 -42.03 -35.45 -1.52
N PHE A 366 -42.16 -34.36 -2.29
CA PHE A 366 -43.06 -34.31 -3.48
C PHE A 366 -42.24 -33.91 -4.72
N PRO A 367 -41.44 -34.83 -5.33
CA PRO A 367 -40.56 -34.50 -6.45
C PRO A 367 -41.35 -34.09 -7.72
N TYR A 368 -42.55 -34.62 -7.90
CA TYR A 368 -43.42 -34.27 -9.03
C TYR A 368 -44.15 -32.92 -8.88
N LYS A 369 -44.11 -32.30 -7.68
CA LYS A 369 -44.71 -31.00 -7.39
C LYS A 369 -43.76 -30.12 -6.60
N PRO A 370 -42.61 -29.72 -7.18
CA PRO A 370 -41.54 -29.03 -6.45
C PRO A 370 -41.94 -27.66 -5.90
N LYS A 371 -42.97 -27.03 -6.44
CA LYS A 371 -43.54 -25.75 -5.98
C LYS A 371 -44.71 -25.89 -5.00
N SER A 372 -44.99 -27.09 -4.49
CA SER A 372 -46.03 -27.31 -3.51
C SER A 372 -45.81 -26.52 -2.23
N LYS A 373 -46.86 -25.91 -1.67
CA LYS A 373 -46.79 -25.23 -0.36
C LYS A 373 -46.44 -26.19 0.79
N ASN A 374 -46.72 -27.47 0.61
CA ASN A 374 -46.47 -28.54 1.60
C ASN A 374 -45.14 -29.28 1.31
N GLN A 375 -44.26 -28.73 0.43
CA GLN A 375 -42.99 -29.37 0.13
C GLN A 375 -42.11 -29.44 1.35
N LYS A 376 -41.57 -30.63 1.65
CA LYS A 376 -40.58 -30.88 2.68
C LYS A 376 -39.36 -31.58 2.08
N TYR A 377 -38.27 -31.47 2.78
CA TYR A 377 -36.98 -32.02 2.38
C TYR A 377 -36.44 -32.91 3.49
N SER A 378 -35.86 -34.05 3.15
CA SER A 378 -35.24 -34.99 4.08
C SER A 378 -33.88 -35.42 3.62
N THR A 379 -33.01 -35.75 4.57
CA THR A 379 -31.68 -36.25 4.30
C THR A 379 -31.74 -37.70 3.83
N VAL A 380 -31.00 -37.99 2.75
CA VAL A 380 -30.89 -39.35 2.22
C VAL A 380 -29.87 -40.10 3.08
N HIS A 381 -30.32 -41.09 3.85
CA HIS A 381 -29.41 -42.01 4.55
C HIS A 381 -28.92 -43.05 3.55
N THR A 382 -27.68 -42.97 3.10
CA THR A 382 -27.02 -44.06 2.38
C THR A 382 -26.83 -45.22 3.34
N LYS A 383 -27.48 -46.37 3.02
CA LYS A 383 -27.29 -47.62 3.75
C LYS A 383 -25.90 -48.17 3.55
#